data_6eb16eb5d8fe11263e5955faa61b416e
#
_entry.id   6eb16eb5d8fe11263e5955faa61b416e
#
_cell.length_a   1.000
_cell.length_b   1.000
_cell.length_c   1.000
_cell.angle_alpha   90.00
_cell.angle_beta   90.00
_cell.angle_gamma   90.00
#
_symmetry.space_group_name_H-M   'P 1'
#
loop_
_entity.id
_entity.type
_entity.pdbx_description
1 polymer ?
#
loop_
_entity_poly.entity_id
_entity_poly.type
_entity_poly.pdbx_seq_one_letter_code
_entity_poly.pdbx_strand_id
1 'polypeptide(L)'
;MGNPKAFLEIHRQEAGYRPIHDRIHDFGEVEQTLSTRERKLQASRCMDCGVPFCHWACPLGNKAPEWNHALYKGDFELAYQLLTSTNPFPEFTGRICPALCEKACVLNRFNHEPTTNREDECAIIEMAFQEGFIQPRTDIQRNGKKVAVIGAGPAGLATANDLNHMGFSVTVFEKNEAAGGLLRYGIPNFKLNKAIIDRRLRLMEAEGITFCYGKAINLENLDDLDNLEKDFDAVVISTGTPTARDLKAPGRELKGVHFALDLLSQQNRVLAGMEFSKEERVTAKGKDVLVIGGGDTGSDCIGTAHRQGCKSVTQIEIMPKPVEGPEDPQNPWPEWPRTLKTTSSHEEGCTRRWNINTLEFLGENGKLTGVKVQEIDWMPNPDGGRPIMVEKGKPEIIKAELVLLAMGFLKPEHPEYPKNVFVCGDAANGASLVVRAMASGRQTAQKVSSFLLG
;
A
#
# COMPACT_ATOMS: atom_id res chain seq x y z
N MET A 1 23.99 17.51 9.79
CA MET A 1 23.28 18.81 9.63
C MET A 1 23.31 19.24 8.18
N GLY A 2 22.14 19.45 7.56
CA GLY A 2 22.02 19.96 6.20
C GLY A 2 22.68 21.34 6.05
N ASN A 3 22.37 22.06 4.99
CA ASN A 3 22.71 23.46 4.89
C ASN A 3 21.72 24.26 5.76
N PRO A 4 22.15 24.97 6.81
CA PRO A 4 21.25 25.62 7.76
C PRO A 4 20.36 26.73 7.15
N LYS A 5 20.62 27.14 5.92
CA LYS A 5 19.83 28.15 5.19
C LYS A 5 19.04 27.54 4.01
N ALA A 6 19.30 26.30 3.63
CA ALA A 6 18.73 25.73 2.40
C ALA A 6 17.20 25.74 2.40
N PHE A 7 16.55 25.45 3.53
CA PHE A 7 15.09 25.48 3.63
C PHE A 7 14.45 26.87 3.48
N LEU A 8 15.26 27.93 3.57
CA LEU A 8 14.86 29.35 3.33
C LEU A 8 15.08 29.74 1.88
N GLU A 9 16.07 29.16 1.20
CA GLU A 9 16.57 29.58 -0.10
C GLU A 9 16.15 28.64 -1.24
N ILE A 10 15.85 27.37 -0.92
CA ILE A 10 15.54 26.31 -1.89
C ILE A 10 14.11 25.85 -1.67
N HIS A 11 13.26 26.03 -2.68
CA HIS A 11 11.89 25.51 -2.66
C HIS A 11 11.86 23.98 -2.83
N ARG A 12 10.79 23.34 -2.33
CA ARG A 12 10.54 21.94 -2.58
C ARG A 12 10.37 21.69 -4.08
N GLN A 13 11.10 20.72 -4.59
CA GLN A 13 11.00 20.25 -5.97
C GLN A 13 10.79 18.73 -5.94
N GLU A 14 9.74 18.28 -6.59
CA GLU A 14 9.49 16.86 -6.86
C GLU A 14 9.83 16.56 -8.33
N ALA A 15 10.23 15.34 -8.62
CA ALA A 15 10.49 14.92 -10.00
C ALA A 15 9.20 14.84 -10.84
N GLY A 16 8.05 14.66 -10.16
CA GLY A 16 6.74 14.58 -10.78
C GLY A 16 6.49 13.26 -11.50
N TYR A 17 5.61 13.32 -12.48
CA TYR A 17 5.14 12.16 -13.22
C TYR A 17 5.45 12.28 -14.71
N ARG A 18 5.51 11.15 -15.40
CA ARG A 18 5.52 11.11 -16.85
C ARG A 18 4.28 11.83 -17.40
N PRO A 19 4.38 12.48 -18.60
CA PRO A 19 3.23 13.16 -19.23
C PRO A 19 2.02 12.23 -19.37
N ILE A 20 0.83 12.76 -19.14
CA ILE A 20 -0.42 11.96 -19.14
C ILE A 20 -0.61 11.23 -20.46
N HIS A 21 -0.38 11.92 -21.60
CA HIS A 21 -0.56 11.34 -22.94
C HIS A 21 0.38 10.18 -23.25
N ASP A 22 1.49 10.04 -22.52
CA ASP A 22 2.40 8.90 -22.66
C ASP A 22 2.02 7.78 -21.68
N ARG A 23 1.85 8.14 -20.39
CA ARG A 23 1.73 7.17 -19.31
C ARG A 23 0.44 6.36 -19.30
N ILE A 24 -0.63 6.86 -19.95
CA ILE A 24 -1.91 6.13 -20.06
C ILE A 24 -1.89 4.99 -21.08
N HIS A 25 -0.85 4.88 -21.91
CA HIS A 25 -0.72 3.87 -22.95
C HIS A 25 0.10 2.64 -22.55
N ASP A 26 0.68 2.67 -21.36
CA ASP A 26 1.47 1.55 -20.83
C ASP A 26 1.24 1.35 -19.32
N PHE A 27 1.82 0.29 -18.77
CA PHE A 27 1.79 -0.04 -17.34
C PHE A 27 3.15 0.16 -16.67
N GLY A 28 4.09 0.91 -17.28
CA GLY A 28 5.36 1.31 -16.68
C GLY A 28 5.17 2.30 -15.52
N GLU A 29 6.16 2.38 -14.62
CA GLU A 29 6.12 3.31 -13.48
C GLU A 29 5.90 4.75 -13.96
N VAL A 30 4.98 5.46 -13.30
CA VAL A 30 4.59 6.82 -13.68
C VAL A 30 5.45 7.89 -13.02
N GLU A 31 6.02 7.60 -11.85
CA GLU A 31 6.89 8.52 -11.13
C GLU A 31 8.23 8.67 -11.84
N GLN A 32 8.71 9.90 -11.89
CA GLN A 32 10.06 10.24 -12.33
C GLN A 32 11.00 10.36 -11.12
N THR A 33 12.27 10.54 -11.35
CA THR A 33 13.26 10.70 -10.28
C THR A 33 14.12 11.93 -10.53
N LEU A 34 14.46 12.65 -9.47
CA LEU A 34 15.39 13.78 -9.54
C LEU A 34 16.80 13.32 -9.94
N SER A 35 17.53 14.20 -10.61
CA SER A 35 18.97 14.00 -10.81
C SER A 35 19.70 14.00 -9.46
N THR A 36 20.89 13.40 -9.43
CA THR A 36 21.73 13.37 -8.22
C THR A 36 22.00 14.77 -7.67
N ARG A 37 22.18 15.78 -8.54
CA ARG A 37 22.41 17.16 -8.13
C ARG A 37 21.17 17.77 -7.47
N GLU A 38 20.02 17.64 -8.09
CA GLU A 38 18.74 18.15 -7.55
C GLU A 38 18.40 17.48 -6.24
N ARG A 39 18.57 16.17 -6.16
CA ARG A 39 18.37 15.39 -4.93
C ARG A 39 19.21 15.87 -3.77
N LYS A 40 20.52 16.11 -3.98
CA LYS A 40 21.40 16.70 -2.95
C LYS A 40 20.89 18.06 -2.48
N LEU A 41 20.37 18.90 -3.40
CA LEU A 41 19.77 20.19 -3.05
C LEU A 41 18.49 19.97 -2.21
N GLN A 42 17.62 19.04 -2.58
CA GLN A 42 16.41 18.75 -1.80
C GLN A 42 16.74 18.17 -0.42
N ALA A 43 17.65 17.22 -0.32
CA ALA A 43 18.11 16.66 0.94
C ALA A 43 18.74 17.72 1.87
N SER A 44 19.44 18.74 1.30
CA SER A 44 20.04 19.82 2.09
C SER A 44 19.01 20.66 2.84
N ARG A 45 17.74 20.65 2.44
CA ARG A 45 16.64 21.40 3.09
C ARG A 45 16.26 20.83 4.46
N CYS A 46 16.68 19.60 4.78
CA CYS A 46 16.43 19.02 6.08
C CYS A 46 17.09 19.86 7.19
N MET A 47 16.28 20.32 8.15
CA MET A 47 16.74 21.17 9.26
C MET A 47 17.47 20.40 10.36
N ASP A 48 17.52 19.07 10.29
CA ASP A 48 18.11 18.23 11.34
C ASP A 48 17.54 18.55 12.73
N CYS A 49 16.21 18.45 12.86
CA CYS A 49 15.49 18.85 14.06
C CYS A 49 15.91 18.04 15.28
N GLY A 50 16.17 18.71 16.41
CA GLY A 50 16.46 18.05 17.69
C GLY A 50 15.29 17.19 18.22
N VAL A 51 14.07 17.48 17.79
CA VAL A 51 12.87 16.63 17.97
C VAL A 51 12.31 16.33 16.58
N PRO A 52 12.72 15.22 15.95
CA PRO A 52 12.35 14.90 14.58
C PRO A 52 10.96 14.26 14.51
N PHE A 53 9.92 15.05 14.26
CA PHE A 53 8.55 14.56 14.10
C PHE A 53 8.41 13.53 12.96
N CYS A 54 9.29 13.59 11.95
CA CYS A 54 9.36 12.58 10.89
C CYS A 54 9.71 11.18 11.41
N HIS A 55 10.56 11.03 12.45
CA HIS A 55 10.81 9.74 13.11
C HIS A 55 9.56 9.23 13.82
N TRP A 56 8.93 10.10 14.61
CA TRP A 56 7.75 9.76 15.37
C TRP A 56 6.57 9.35 14.46
N ALA A 57 6.36 10.07 13.37
CA ALA A 57 5.26 9.79 12.45
C ALA A 57 5.47 8.52 11.62
N CYS A 58 6.72 8.09 11.43
CA CYS A 58 7.02 6.86 10.70
C CYS A 58 6.86 5.63 11.59
N PRO A 59 5.96 4.68 11.29
CA PRO A 59 5.82 3.44 12.08
C PRO A 59 7.09 2.61 12.20
N LEU A 60 8.03 2.76 11.24
CA LEU A 60 9.36 2.11 11.28
C LEU A 60 10.39 2.90 12.07
N GLY A 61 10.07 4.14 12.50
CA GLY A 61 11.03 5.02 13.16
C GLY A 61 12.18 5.46 12.25
N ASN A 62 11.87 5.72 10.98
CA ASN A 62 12.87 5.98 9.94
C ASN A 62 13.70 7.24 10.24
N LYS A 63 15.02 7.14 10.14
CA LYS A 63 16.00 8.18 10.52
C LYS A 63 16.19 9.19 9.40
N ALA A 64 15.12 9.93 9.05
CA ALA A 64 15.12 10.83 7.90
C ALA A 64 16.18 11.96 7.99
N PRO A 65 16.42 12.66 9.12
CA PRO A 65 17.46 13.66 9.20
C PRO A 65 18.86 13.10 8.90
N GLU A 66 19.19 11.94 9.45
CA GLU A 66 20.51 11.34 9.34
C GLU A 66 20.83 10.92 7.90
N TRP A 67 19.91 10.20 7.23
CA TRP A 67 20.18 9.82 5.84
C TRP A 67 20.00 10.98 4.85
N ASN A 68 19.17 12.01 5.12
CA ASN A 68 19.16 13.25 4.35
C ASN A 68 20.51 13.97 4.44
N HIS A 69 21.13 14.01 5.63
CA HIS A 69 22.46 14.59 5.79
C HIS A 69 23.53 13.84 4.97
N ALA A 70 23.54 12.51 5.05
CA ALA A 70 24.46 11.68 4.27
C ALA A 70 24.25 11.89 2.77
N LEU A 71 22.99 11.93 2.30
CA LEU A 71 22.62 12.18 0.91
C LEU A 71 23.09 13.57 0.43
N TYR A 72 22.88 14.60 1.24
CA TYR A 72 23.39 15.96 0.95
C TYR A 72 24.92 15.98 0.79
N LYS A 73 25.64 15.28 1.66
CA LYS A 73 27.10 15.17 1.57
C LYS A 73 27.57 14.32 0.40
N GLY A 74 26.70 13.53 -0.18
CA GLY A 74 27.00 12.58 -1.26
C GLY A 74 27.59 11.27 -0.78
N ASP A 75 27.43 10.99 0.49
CA ASP A 75 27.76 9.69 1.08
C ASP A 75 26.56 8.75 0.97
N PHE A 76 26.42 8.16 -0.20
CA PHE A 76 25.27 7.35 -0.56
C PHE A 76 25.28 5.99 0.15
N GLU A 77 26.44 5.45 0.43
CA GLU A 77 26.57 4.19 1.18
C GLU A 77 26.09 4.38 2.61
N LEU A 78 26.53 5.44 3.28
CA LEU A 78 26.05 5.79 4.61
C LEU A 78 24.53 6.07 4.61
N ALA A 79 24.02 6.79 3.61
CA ALA A 79 22.58 7.02 3.47
C ALA A 79 21.79 5.71 3.39
N TYR A 80 22.27 4.75 2.61
CA TYR A 80 21.71 3.40 2.51
C TYR A 80 21.75 2.65 3.85
N GLN A 81 22.89 2.64 4.52
CA GLN A 81 23.06 1.96 5.83
C GLN A 81 22.10 2.54 6.88
N LEU A 82 21.99 3.87 6.95
CA LEU A 82 21.07 4.55 7.86
C LEU A 82 19.61 4.26 7.56
N LEU A 83 19.21 4.30 6.30
CA LEU A 83 17.85 4.02 5.85
C LEU A 83 17.45 2.58 6.17
N THR A 84 18.29 1.61 5.82
CA THR A 84 17.99 0.18 6.00
C THR A 84 18.13 -0.30 7.45
N SER A 85 18.74 0.50 8.33
CA SER A 85 18.76 0.20 9.78
C SER A 85 17.36 0.15 10.40
N THR A 86 16.40 0.84 9.81
CA THR A 86 15.01 0.90 10.29
C THR A 86 13.99 0.36 9.28
N ASN A 87 14.26 0.48 7.99
CA ASN A 87 13.36 0.06 6.92
C ASN A 87 13.95 -1.10 6.11
N PRO A 88 13.38 -2.32 6.19
CA PRO A 88 13.92 -3.46 5.46
C PRO A 88 13.67 -3.41 3.95
N PHE A 89 12.64 -2.68 3.49
CA PHE A 89 12.23 -2.64 2.09
C PHE A 89 11.93 -1.21 1.58
N PRO A 90 12.95 -0.34 1.52
CA PRO A 90 12.76 1.04 1.06
C PRO A 90 12.27 1.14 -0.39
N GLU A 91 12.56 0.14 -1.22
CA GLU A 91 12.07 0.08 -2.60
C GLU A 91 10.55 -0.04 -2.71
N PHE A 92 9.87 -0.57 -1.68
CA PHE A 92 8.41 -0.60 -1.62
C PHE A 92 7.86 0.70 -1.04
N THR A 93 8.33 1.08 0.13
CA THR A 93 7.84 2.28 0.82
C THR A 93 8.14 3.56 0.06
N GLY A 94 9.30 3.68 -0.56
CA GLY A 94 9.67 4.83 -1.37
C GLY A 94 8.77 5.04 -2.60
N ARG A 95 8.05 3.99 -3.05
CA ARG A 95 7.10 4.09 -4.17
C ARG A 95 5.66 4.28 -3.73
N ILE A 96 5.22 3.60 -2.67
CA ILE A 96 3.78 3.50 -2.35
C ILE A 96 3.41 3.97 -0.93
N CYS A 97 4.37 4.36 -0.09
CA CYS A 97 4.05 4.96 1.19
C CYS A 97 3.47 6.37 0.98
N PRO A 98 2.38 6.75 1.68
CA PRO A 98 1.85 8.10 1.58
C PRO A 98 2.74 9.18 2.24
N ALA A 99 3.90 8.78 2.77
CA ALA A 99 4.90 9.66 3.40
C ALA A 99 4.39 10.39 4.66
N LEU A 100 3.98 9.62 5.67
CA LEU A 100 3.61 10.17 6.99
C LEU A 100 4.69 11.10 7.56
N CYS A 101 5.96 10.76 7.32
CA CYS A 101 7.13 11.55 7.73
C CYS A 101 7.17 12.96 7.09
N GLU A 102 6.74 13.09 5.83
CA GLU A 102 6.66 14.38 5.14
C GLU A 102 5.51 15.24 5.71
N LYS A 103 4.36 14.62 5.99
CA LYS A 103 3.23 15.34 6.59
C LYS A 103 3.55 15.86 7.99
N ALA A 104 4.32 15.11 8.76
CA ALA A 104 4.78 15.53 10.09
C ALA A 104 6.06 16.37 10.07
N CYS A 105 6.69 16.57 8.91
CA CYS A 105 7.87 17.41 8.80
C CYS A 105 7.60 18.83 9.32
N VAL A 106 8.53 19.40 10.08
CA VAL A 106 8.39 20.78 10.61
C VAL A 106 8.24 21.80 9.49
N LEU A 107 8.92 21.62 8.36
CA LEU A 107 8.76 22.49 7.18
C LEU A 107 7.34 22.45 6.61
N ASN A 108 6.62 21.32 6.74
CA ASN A 108 5.21 21.25 6.34
C ASN A 108 4.31 22.17 7.19
N ARG A 109 4.70 22.42 8.45
CA ARG A 109 3.96 23.33 9.34
C ARG A 109 4.14 24.80 8.96
N PHE A 110 5.31 25.17 8.41
CA PHE A 110 5.64 26.58 8.12
C PHE A 110 5.20 27.04 6.74
N ASN A 111 5.59 26.31 5.70
CA ASN A 111 5.41 26.73 4.31
C ASN A 111 4.80 25.65 3.42
N HIS A 112 4.36 24.55 4.03
CA HIS A 112 3.81 23.37 3.32
C HIS A 112 4.80 22.74 2.30
N GLU A 113 6.09 22.96 2.51
CA GLU A 113 7.17 22.42 1.68
C GLU A 113 8.06 21.44 2.49
N PRO A 114 7.57 20.25 2.88
CA PRO A 114 8.37 19.26 3.60
C PRO A 114 9.58 18.83 2.79
N THR A 115 10.48 18.04 3.40
CA THR A 115 11.54 17.32 2.69
C THR A 115 10.96 16.27 1.75
N THR A 116 11.72 15.84 0.74
CA THR A 116 11.33 14.85 -0.28
C THR A 116 11.62 13.41 0.15
N ASN A 117 11.29 13.08 1.40
CA ASN A 117 11.74 11.82 2.04
C ASN A 117 11.36 10.56 1.26
N ARG A 118 10.16 10.48 0.71
CA ARG A 118 9.70 9.29 -0.02
C ARG A 118 10.50 9.08 -1.32
N GLU A 119 10.73 10.14 -2.06
CA GLU A 119 11.51 10.09 -3.29
C GLU A 119 12.98 9.81 -3.02
N ASP A 120 13.55 10.43 -1.98
CA ASP A 120 14.94 10.21 -1.56
C ASP A 120 15.15 8.78 -1.08
N GLU A 121 14.20 8.22 -0.32
CA GLU A 121 14.19 6.83 0.12
C GLU A 121 14.24 5.86 -1.08
N CYS A 122 13.38 6.08 -2.08
CA CYS A 122 13.37 5.29 -3.32
C CYS A 122 14.72 5.38 -4.04
N ALA A 123 15.28 6.58 -4.17
CA ALA A 123 16.52 6.77 -4.89
C ALA A 123 17.75 6.18 -4.17
N ILE A 124 17.81 6.30 -2.84
CA ILE A 124 18.88 5.69 -2.04
C ILE A 124 18.92 4.18 -2.27
N ILE A 125 17.77 3.51 -2.20
CA ILE A 125 17.74 2.06 -2.36
C ILE A 125 18.03 1.62 -3.80
N GLU A 126 17.52 2.34 -4.80
CA GLU A 126 17.81 2.01 -6.21
C GLU A 126 19.29 2.18 -6.53
N MET A 127 19.91 3.24 -6.03
CA MET A 127 21.35 3.44 -6.17
C MET A 127 22.15 2.35 -5.45
N ALA A 128 21.74 1.95 -4.24
CA ALA A 128 22.40 0.89 -3.49
C ALA A 128 22.39 -0.45 -4.24
N PHE A 129 21.32 -0.75 -4.99
CA PHE A 129 21.30 -1.90 -5.89
C PHE A 129 22.21 -1.71 -7.11
N GLN A 130 22.22 -0.52 -7.71
CA GLN A 130 23.05 -0.22 -8.90
C GLN A 130 24.54 -0.26 -8.60
N GLU A 131 24.96 0.31 -7.47
CA GLU A 131 26.36 0.35 -7.02
C GLU A 131 26.82 -0.95 -6.35
N GLY A 132 25.90 -1.92 -6.14
CA GLY A 132 26.23 -3.21 -5.57
C GLY A 132 26.46 -3.19 -4.06
N PHE A 133 25.98 -2.19 -3.33
CA PHE A 133 26.06 -2.13 -1.86
C PHE A 133 25.21 -3.22 -1.20
N ILE A 134 24.17 -3.69 -1.93
CA ILE A 134 23.26 -4.72 -1.44
C ILE A 134 23.77 -6.09 -1.89
N GLN A 135 24.22 -6.87 -0.94
CA GLN A 135 24.65 -8.25 -1.16
C GLN A 135 23.91 -9.19 -0.20
N PRO A 136 23.64 -10.44 -0.59
CA PRO A 136 23.05 -11.43 0.31
C PRO A 136 23.93 -11.67 1.53
N ARG A 137 23.34 -11.70 2.71
CA ARG A 137 24.00 -12.11 3.94
C ARG A 137 24.10 -13.62 4.00
N THR A 138 25.26 -14.17 3.66
CA THR A 138 25.49 -15.62 3.61
C THR A 138 26.14 -16.17 4.88
N ASP A 139 26.56 -15.29 5.80
CA ASP A 139 27.26 -15.60 7.05
C ASP A 139 26.33 -15.71 8.27
N ILE A 140 25.01 -15.80 8.06
CA ILE A 140 24.01 -15.87 9.12
C ILE A 140 24.17 -17.15 9.92
N GLN A 141 24.53 -17.03 11.19
CA GLN A 141 24.63 -18.15 12.10
C GLN A 141 23.25 -18.64 12.53
N ARG A 142 22.93 -19.89 12.21
CA ARG A 142 21.62 -20.49 12.53
C ARG A 142 21.55 -20.90 14.01
N ASN A 143 20.44 -20.52 14.66
CA ASN A 143 20.18 -20.86 16.07
C ASN A 143 19.46 -22.21 16.25
N GLY A 144 19.17 -22.94 15.16
CA GLY A 144 18.51 -24.25 15.17
C GLY A 144 17.00 -24.21 15.27
N LYS A 145 16.39 -23.03 15.46
CA LYS A 145 14.93 -22.87 15.55
C LYS A 145 14.32 -22.60 14.19
N LYS A 146 13.12 -23.15 13.95
CA LYS A 146 12.37 -23.06 12.70
C LYS A 146 11.08 -22.25 12.89
N VAL A 147 10.80 -21.32 11.99
CA VAL A 147 9.58 -20.50 12.03
C VAL A 147 8.84 -20.58 10.70
N ALA A 148 7.53 -20.87 10.77
CA ALA A 148 6.62 -20.78 9.65
C ALA A 148 6.00 -19.37 9.58
N VAL A 149 5.95 -18.77 8.39
CA VAL A 149 5.25 -17.51 8.13
C VAL A 149 4.17 -17.77 7.09
N ILE A 150 2.90 -17.55 7.45
CA ILE A 150 1.74 -17.79 6.58
C ILE A 150 1.32 -16.47 5.93
N GLY A 151 1.55 -16.35 4.64
CA GLY A 151 1.32 -15.15 3.83
C GLY A 151 2.60 -14.38 3.54
N ALA A 152 2.87 -14.14 2.27
CA ALA A 152 4.05 -13.45 1.77
C ALA A 152 3.77 -11.98 1.38
N GLY A 153 2.84 -11.31 2.06
CA GLY A 153 2.63 -9.86 1.95
C GLY A 153 3.71 -9.06 2.71
N PRO A 154 3.63 -7.72 2.71
CA PRO A 154 4.68 -6.87 3.32
C PRO A 154 4.95 -7.17 4.79
N ALA A 155 3.95 -7.53 5.58
CA ALA A 155 4.12 -7.93 6.98
C ALA A 155 4.89 -9.25 7.10
N GLY A 156 4.49 -10.27 6.35
CA GLY A 156 5.15 -11.58 6.36
C GLY A 156 6.58 -11.52 5.85
N LEU A 157 6.82 -10.77 4.78
CA LEU A 157 8.17 -10.56 4.25
C LEU A 157 9.07 -9.84 5.28
N ALA A 158 8.57 -8.79 5.97
CA ALA A 158 9.33 -8.10 7.00
C ALA A 158 9.62 -9.01 8.21
N THR A 159 8.65 -9.83 8.62
CA THR A 159 8.84 -10.84 9.67
C THR A 159 9.90 -11.86 9.27
N ALA A 160 9.78 -12.41 8.06
CA ALA A 160 10.71 -13.42 7.55
C ALA A 160 12.15 -12.88 7.44
N ASN A 161 12.30 -11.66 6.93
CA ASN A 161 13.59 -10.98 6.83
C ASN A 161 14.27 -10.83 8.20
N ASP A 162 13.55 -10.24 9.16
CA ASP A 162 14.13 -9.97 10.48
C ASP A 162 14.45 -11.28 11.23
N LEU A 163 13.54 -12.27 11.21
CA LEU A 163 13.81 -13.58 11.82
C LEU A 163 14.99 -14.30 11.16
N ASN A 164 15.09 -14.26 9.83
CA ASN A 164 16.23 -14.86 9.14
C ASN A 164 17.55 -14.22 9.59
N HIS A 165 17.60 -12.89 9.67
CA HIS A 165 18.79 -12.16 10.14
C HIS A 165 19.11 -12.40 11.63
N MET A 166 18.11 -12.82 12.44
CA MET A 166 18.32 -13.28 13.83
C MET A 166 18.76 -14.75 13.94
N GLY A 167 18.96 -15.43 12.82
CA GLY A 167 19.48 -16.80 12.76
C GLY A 167 18.40 -17.90 12.74
N PHE A 168 17.13 -17.55 12.66
CA PHE A 168 16.05 -18.55 12.51
C PHE A 168 16.03 -19.14 11.10
N SER A 169 15.64 -20.41 10.98
CA SER A 169 15.30 -21.03 9.69
C SER A 169 13.84 -20.71 9.37
N VAL A 170 13.62 -19.90 8.32
CA VAL A 170 12.28 -19.38 8.02
C VAL A 170 11.74 -20.00 6.74
N THR A 171 10.49 -20.49 6.82
CA THR A 171 9.70 -20.93 5.65
C THR A 171 8.46 -20.08 5.53
N VAL A 172 8.26 -19.46 4.36
CA VAL A 172 7.11 -18.62 4.05
C VAL A 172 6.14 -19.40 3.14
N PHE A 173 4.91 -19.56 3.59
CA PHE A 173 3.83 -20.21 2.82
C PHE A 173 2.96 -19.15 2.16
N GLU A 174 2.81 -19.22 0.85
CA GLU A 174 1.99 -18.29 0.05
C GLU A 174 0.98 -19.09 -0.77
N LYS A 175 -0.29 -18.71 -0.68
CA LYS A 175 -1.39 -19.36 -1.41
C LYS A 175 -1.37 -19.11 -2.92
N ASN A 176 -0.82 -17.97 -3.33
CA ASN A 176 -0.71 -17.60 -4.73
C ASN A 176 0.58 -18.15 -5.35
N GLU A 177 0.68 -17.97 -6.66
CA GLU A 177 1.81 -18.40 -7.48
C GLU A 177 3.12 -17.64 -7.23
N ALA A 178 3.06 -16.48 -6.54
CA ALA A 178 4.23 -15.67 -6.19
C ALA A 178 4.00 -14.85 -4.91
N ALA A 179 5.10 -14.49 -4.24
CA ALA A 179 5.09 -13.62 -3.06
C ALA A 179 4.85 -12.14 -3.42
N GLY A 180 4.44 -11.36 -2.41
CA GLY A 180 4.23 -9.92 -2.48
C GLY A 180 2.86 -9.47 -1.96
N GLY A 181 1.89 -10.37 -1.80
CA GLY A 181 0.55 -10.02 -1.33
C GLY A 181 -0.05 -8.86 -2.15
N LEU A 182 -0.61 -7.84 -1.50
CA LEU A 182 -1.18 -6.68 -2.20
C LEU A 182 -0.15 -5.83 -2.95
N LEU A 183 1.15 -5.88 -2.62
CA LEU A 183 2.19 -5.25 -3.43
C LEU A 183 2.19 -5.80 -4.86
N ARG A 184 1.97 -7.10 -5.01
CA ARG A 184 1.93 -7.79 -6.30
C ARG A 184 0.55 -7.78 -6.93
N TYR A 185 -0.48 -8.12 -6.15
CA TYR A 185 -1.82 -8.39 -6.67
C TYR A 185 -2.81 -7.23 -6.54
N GLY A 186 -2.54 -6.26 -5.65
CA GLY A 186 -3.39 -5.09 -5.44
C GLY A 186 -2.85 -3.84 -6.12
N ILE A 187 -1.60 -3.48 -5.83
CA ILE A 187 -0.97 -2.27 -6.36
C ILE A 187 -0.72 -2.42 -7.87
N PRO A 188 -1.13 -1.46 -8.71
CA PRO A 188 -0.86 -1.51 -10.15
C PRO A 188 0.65 -1.45 -10.46
N ASN A 189 1.04 -2.08 -11.58
CA ASN A 189 2.44 -2.09 -12.01
C ASN A 189 2.99 -0.67 -12.29
N PHE A 190 2.13 0.25 -12.70
CA PHE A 190 2.52 1.65 -12.94
C PHE A 190 2.77 2.47 -11.66
N LYS A 191 2.50 1.92 -10.47
CA LYS A 191 2.92 2.47 -9.16
C LYS A 191 4.07 1.70 -8.54
N LEU A 192 4.12 0.40 -8.75
CA LEU A 192 5.18 -0.49 -8.26
C LEU A 192 5.43 -1.60 -9.26
N ASN A 193 6.53 -1.51 -9.99
CA ASN A 193 6.96 -2.54 -10.93
C ASN A 193 7.25 -3.86 -10.21
N LYS A 194 6.65 -4.95 -10.68
CA LYS A 194 6.75 -6.27 -10.02
C LYS A 194 8.16 -6.84 -10.05
N ALA A 195 9.00 -6.44 -10.99
CA ALA A 195 10.41 -6.80 -11.02
C ALA A 195 11.19 -6.32 -9.77
N ILE A 196 10.73 -5.22 -9.13
CA ILE A 196 11.30 -4.73 -7.86
C ILE A 196 11.03 -5.72 -6.73
N ILE A 197 9.82 -6.30 -6.68
CA ILE A 197 9.47 -7.34 -5.71
C ILE A 197 10.33 -8.58 -5.97
N ASP A 198 10.42 -9.01 -7.22
CA ASP A 198 11.19 -10.21 -7.60
C ASP A 198 12.68 -10.05 -7.26
N ARG A 199 13.23 -8.84 -7.44
CA ARG A 199 14.61 -8.53 -7.04
C ARG A 199 14.83 -8.73 -5.54
N ARG A 200 13.91 -8.26 -4.71
CA ARG A 200 13.98 -8.44 -3.24
C ARG A 200 13.82 -9.91 -2.83
N LEU A 201 12.90 -10.62 -3.45
CA LEU A 201 12.67 -12.04 -3.15
C LEU A 201 13.91 -12.88 -3.46
N ARG A 202 14.56 -12.66 -4.61
CA ARG A 202 15.83 -13.35 -4.93
C ARG A 202 16.92 -13.09 -3.88
N LEU A 203 17.01 -11.88 -3.35
CA LEU A 203 17.94 -11.57 -2.26
C LEU A 203 17.59 -12.38 -0.99
N MET A 204 16.32 -12.39 -0.58
CA MET A 204 15.85 -13.12 0.59
C MET A 204 16.03 -14.65 0.45
N GLU A 205 15.82 -15.19 -0.75
CA GLU A 205 16.10 -16.61 -1.06
C GLU A 205 17.60 -16.91 -0.97
N ALA A 206 18.45 -16.03 -1.50
CA ALA A 206 19.91 -16.17 -1.41
C ALA A 206 20.42 -16.09 0.03
N GLU A 207 19.70 -15.41 0.93
CA GLU A 207 19.97 -15.36 2.38
C GLU A 207 19.43 -16.58 3.15
N GLY A 208 18.75 -17.51 2.45
CA GLY A 208 18.29 -18.79 2.99
C GLY A 208 16.86 -18.84 3.50
N ILE A 209 16.01 -17.87 3.14
CA ILE A 209 14.57 -17.96 3.37
C ILE A 209 13.98 -18.90 2.31
N THR A 210 13.13 -19.84 2.75
CA THR A 210 12.42 -20.77 1.86
C THR A 210 11.02 -20.25 1.58
N PHE A 211 10.62 -20.18 0.30
CA PHE A 211 9.27 -19.83 -0.11
C PHE A 211 8.54 -21.05 -0.69
N CYS A 212 7.33 -21.30 -0.19
CA CYS A 212 6.41 -22.36 -0.64
C CYS A 212 5.19 -21.71 -1.30
N TYR A 213 5.21 -21.59 -2.63
CA TYR A 213 4.14 -20.99 -3.42
C TYR A 213 3.01 -21.98 -3.72
N GLY A 214 1.80 -21.47 -4.00
CA GLY A 214 0.62 -22.28 -4.28
C GLY A 214 0.13 -23.10 -3.08
N LYS A 215 0.62 -22.76 -1.87
CA LYS A 215 0.34 -23.49 -0.63
C LYS A 215 -0.58 -22.67 0.27
N ALA A 216 -1.89 -22.89 0.14
CA ALA A 216 -2.87 -22.34 1.07
C ALA A 216 -2.86 -23.14 2.39
N ILE A 217 -2.75 -22.43 3.52
CA ILE A 217 -2.95 -22.99 4.85
C ILE A 217 -4.35 -22.58 5.32
N ASN A 218 -5.18 -23.54 5.65
CA ASN A 218 -6.52 -23.26 6.15
C ASN A 218 -6.47 -23.03 7.66
N LEU A 219 -6.60 -21.76 8.05
CA LEU A 219 -6.55 -21.34 9.46
C LEU A 219 -7.85 -21.61 10.23
N GLU A 220 -8.94 -21.98 9.54
CA GLU A 220 -10.18 -22.45 10.16
C GLU A 220 -10.10 -23.94 10.53
N ASN A 221 -9.19 -24.67 9.90
CA ASN A 221 -8.89 -26.06 10.21
C ASN A 221 -7.67 -26.15 11.15
N LEU A 222 -7.92 -26.43 12.42
CA LEU A 222 -6.85 -26.56 13.43
C LEU A 222 -5.84 -27.66 13.06
N ASP A 223 -6.25 -28.72 12.34
CA ASP A 223 -5.35 -29.79 11.91
C ASP A 223 -4.20 -29.29 11.02
N ASP A 224 -4.47 -28.28 10.16
CA ASP A 224 -3.44 -27.69 9.31
C ASP A 224 -2.42 -26.92 10.16
N LEU A 225 -2.88 -26.20 11.19
CA LEU A 225 -2.04 -25.49 12.12
C LEU A 225 -1.25 -26.46 13.01
N ASP A 226 -1.88 -27.49 13.57
CA ASP A 226 -1.24 -28.54 14.38
C ASP A 226 -0.14 -29.27 13.59
N ASN A 227 -0.33 -29.47 12.28
CA ASN A 227 0.70 -30.06 11.45
C ASN A 227 1.91 -29.14 11.27
N LEU A 228 1.70 -27.82 11.14
CA LEU A 228 2.80 -26.85 11.11
C LEU A 228 3.54 -26.82 12.45
N GLU A 229 2.85 -26.89 13.58
CA GLU A 229 3.46 -26.87 14.90
C GLU A 229 4.36 -28.11 15.20
N LYS A 230 4.16 -29.23 14.46
CA LYS A 230 5.06 -30.39 14.56
C LYS A 230 6.43 -30.13 13.89
N ASP A 231 6.44 -29.32 12.84
CA ASP A 231 7.64 -29.08 12.03
C ASP A 231 8.33 -27.76 12.35
N PHE A 232 7.64 -26.82 13.02
CA PHE A 232 8.11 -25.48 13.34
C PHE A 232 7.93 -25.13 14.81
N ASP A 233 8.94 -24.45 15.38
CA ASP A 233 8.91 -24.00 16.79
C ASP A 233 7.92 -22.84 17.02
N ALA A 234 7.64 -22.04 16.00
CA ALA A 234 6.62 -21.00 16.04
C ALA A 234 5.99 -20.78 14.65
N VAL A 235 4.76 -20.23 14.65
CA VAL A 235 4.00 -19.90 13.45
C VAL A 235 3.59 -18.42 13.49
N VAL A 236 3.76 -17.71 12.38
CA VAL A 236 3.31 -16.32 12.23
C VAL A 236 2.25 -16.21 11.14
N ILE A 237 1.08 -15.73 11.50
CA ILE A 237 -0.05 -15.49 10.60
C ILE A 237 0.03 -14.05 10.09
N SER A 238 0.23 -13.86 8.79
CA SER A 238 0.36 -12.57 8.11
C SER A 238 -0.48 -12.49 6.82
N THR A 239 -1.66 -13.11 6.84
CA THR A 239 -2.55 -13.31 5.69
C THR A 239 -3.28 -12.05 5.22
N GLY A 240 -3.11 -10.94 5.93
CA GLY A 240 -3.75 -9.67 5.62
C GLY A 240 -5.25 -9.65 5.91
N THR A 241 -5.99 -8.84 5.16
CA THR A 241 -7.46 -8.70 5.22
C THR A 241 -8.05 -9.17 3.89
N PRO A 242 -8.30 -10.48 3.71
CA PRO A 242 -8.70 -11.03 2.42
C PRO A 242 -10.12 -10.67 2.01
N THR A 243 -11.00 -10.31 2.96
CA THR A 243 -12.43 -10.08 2.71
C THR A 243 -12.70 -8.61 2.41
N ALA A 244 -13.10 -8.31 1.16
CA ALA A 244 -13.55 -6.98 0.78
C ALA A 244 -14.92 -6.66 1.40
N ARG A 245 -15.17 -5.37 1.68
CA ARG A 245 -16.53 -4.89 2.01
C ARG A 245 -17.41 -4.99 0.79
N ASP A 246 -18.57 -5.60 0.94
CA ASP A 246 -19.56 -5.72 -0.12
C ASP A 246 -20.72 -4.72 0.06
N LEU A 247 -21.41 -4.43 -1.05
CA LEU A 247 -22.57 -3.56 -1.09
C LEU A 247 -23.82 -4.38 -1.36
N LYS A 248 -24.64 -4.56 -0.32
CA LYS A 248 -25.90 -5.31 -0.41
C LYS A 248 -27.00 -4.43 -1.01
N ALA A 249 -26.93 -4.22 -2.33
CA ALA A 249 -27.94 -3.51 -3.11
C ALA A 249 -28.56 -4.44 -4.15
N PRO A 250 -29.84 -4.25 -4.55
CA PRO A 250 -30.45 -5.00 -5.64
C PRO A 250 -29.61 -4.96 -6.90
N GLY A 251 -29.52 -6.06 -7.64
CA GLY A 251 -28.72 -6.18 -8.87
C GLY A 251 -27.23 -6.41 -8.64
N ARG A 252 -26.77 -6.66 -7.39
CA ARG A 252 -25.36 -6.93 -7.06
C ARG A 252 -24.77 -8.09 -7.87
N GLU A 253 -25.60 -9.05 -8.25
CA GLU A 253 -25.26 -10.26 -9.00
C GLU A 253 -25.09 -10.01 -10.51
N LEU A 254 -25.40 -8.84 -11.03
CA LEU A 254 -25.28 -8.52 -12.46
C LEU A 254 -23.84 -8.63 -12.96
N LYS A 255 -23.66 -9.19 -14.14
CA LYS A 255 -22.37 -9.22 -14.84
C LYS A 255 -21.90 -7.79 -15.10
N GLY A 256 -20.74 -7.44 -14.56
CA GLY A 256 -20.18 -6.10 -14.62
C GLY A 256 -20.03 -5.44 -13.25
N VAL A 257 -20.55 -6.04 -12.17
CA VAL A 257 -20.31 -5.57 -10.79
C VAL A 257 -19.25 -6.45 -10.13
N HIS A 258 -18.06 -5.91 -9.91
CA HIS A 258 -16.88 -6.61 -9.40
C HIS A 258 -16.27 -5.93 -8.18
N PHE A 259 -15.53 -6.66 -7.38
CA PHE A 259 -14.62 -6.03 -6.43
C PHE A 259 -13.43 -5.38 -7.16
N ALA A 260 -12.89 -4.32 -6.61
CA ALA A 260 -11.71 -3.64 -7.15
C ALA A 260 -10.54 -4.59 -7.38
N LEU A 261 -10.29 -5.50 -6.42
CA LEU A 261 -9.20 -6.48 -6.52
C LEU A 261 -9.39 -7.50 -7.65
N ASP A 262 -10.60 -7.75 -8.13
CA ASP A 262 -10.82 -8.64 -9.27
C ASP A 262 -10.18 -8.04 -10.54
N LEU A 263 -10.35 -6.73 -10.75
CA LEU A 263 -9.71 -6.01 -11.85
C LEU A 263 -8.19 -5.91 -11.65
N LEU A 264 -7.77 -5.42 -10.48
CA LEU A 264 -6.36 -5.10 -10.21
C LEU A 264 -5.48 -6.34 -10.21
N SER A 265 -5.92 -7.39 -9.50
CA SER A 265 -5.20 -8.66 -9.40
C SER A 265 -5.11 -9.35 -10.77
N GLN A 266 -6.21 -9.37 -11.52
CA GLN A 266 -6.22 -9.97 -12.84
C GLN A 266 -5.33 -9.19 -13.82
N GLN A 267 -5.36 -7.84 -13.78
CA GLN A 267 -4.50 -7.03 -14.62
C GLN A 267 -3.01 -7.27 -14.34
N ASN A 268 -2.63 -7.37 -13.07
CA ASN A 268 -1.24 -7.66 -12.71
C ASN A 268 -0.81 -9.07 -13.16
N ARG A 269 -1.70 -10.07 -13.09
CA ARG A 269 -1.44 -11.43 -13.61
C ARG A 269 -1.30 -11.45 -15.13
N VAL A 270 -2.12 -10.66 -15.84
CA VAL A 270 -1.97 -10.51 -17.30
C VAL A 270 -0.60 -9.91 -17.66
N LEU A 271 -0.15 -8.91 -16.91
CA LEU A 271 1.19 -8.34 -17.11
C LEU A 271 2.33 -9.34 -16.79
N ALA A 272 2.05 -10.30 -15.92
CA ALA A 272 2.95 -11.41 -15.64
C ALA A 272 2.86 -12.58 -16.66
N GLY A 273 2.06 -12.44 -17.73
CA GLY A 273 1.93 -13.42 -18.80
C GLY A 273 0.78 -14.43 -18.62
N MET A 274 -0.08 -14.27 -17.62
CA MET A 274 -1.22 -15.16 -17.44
C MET A 274 -2.35 -14.80 -18.42
N GLU A 275 -2.91 -15.78 -19.07
CA GLU A 275 -4.04 -15.62 -19.98
C GLU A 275 -5.37 -15.89 -19.29
N PHE A 276 -6.40 -15.14 -19.69
CA PHE A 276 -7.79 -15.30 -19.23
C PHE A 276 -8.71 -15.37 -20.44
N SER A 277 -9.75 -16.21 -20.38
CA SER A 277 -10.80 -16.21 -21.38
C SER A 277 -11.55 -14.87 -21.41
N LYS A 278 -12.27 -14.62 -22.50
CA LYS A 278 -13.08 -13.37 -22.62
C LYS A 278 -14.17 -13.27 -21.55
N GLU A 279 -14.70 -14.41 -21.12
CA GLU A 279 -15.76 -14.53 -20.12
C GLU A 279 -15.24 -14.23 -18.70
N GLU A 280 -14.00 -14.62 -18.41
CA GLU A 280 -13.35 -14.42 -17.12
C GLU A 280 -12.71 -13.04 -17.01
N ARG A 281 -12.38 -12.42 -18.15
CA ARG A 281 -11.62 -11.17 -18.18
C ARG A 281 -12.43 -9.99 -17.68
N VAL A 282 -12.08 -9.44 -16.51
CA VAL A 282 -12.58 -8.14 -16.04
C VAL A 282 -11.84 -7.05 -16.79
N THR A 283 -12.56 -6.27 -17.61
CA THR A 283 -11.94 -5.23 -18.43
C THR A 283 -12.82 -3.99 -18.55
N ALA A 284 -12.17 -2.83 -18.50
CA ALA A 284 -12.76 -1.52 -18.70
C ALA A 284 -12.79 -1.09 -20.19
N LYS A 285 -12.18 -1.89 -21.08
CA LYS A 285 -12.03 -1.52 -22.50
C LYS A 285 -13.36 -1.16 -23.14
N GLY A 286 -13.47 0.08 -23.62
CA GLY A 286 -14.64 0.61 -24.31
C GLY A 286 -15.89 0.76 -23.44
N LYS A 287 -15.79 0.76 -22.11
CA LYS A 287 -16.90 0.84 -21.16
C LYS A 287 -16.96 2.17 -20.42
N ASP A 288 -18.15 2.53 -19.98
CA ASP A 288 -18.37 3.53 -18.95
C ASP A 288 -18.16 2.83 -17.59
N VAL A 289 -17.20 3.33 -16.79
CA VAL A 289 -16.76 2.71 -15.53
C VAL A 289 -17.22 3.55 -14.35
N LEU A 290 -17.80 2.90 -13.34
CA LEU A 290 -18.11 3.52 -12.06
C LEU A 290 -17.25 2.86 -10.95
N VAL A 291 -16.51 3.67 -10.21
CA VAL A 291 -15.74 3.25 -9.03
C VAL A 291 -16.48 3.71 -7.77
N ILE A 292 -16.83 2.79 -6.89
CA ILE A 292 -17.49 3.08 -5.62
C ILE A 292 -16.46 3.00 -4.50
N GLY A 293 -16.12 4.16 -3.92
CA GLY A 293 -15.12 4.34 -2.88
C GLY A 293 -14.02 5.32 -3.26
N GLY A 294 -13.67 6.23 -2.34
CA GLY A 294 -12.76 7.37 -2.55
C GLY A 294 -11.30 7.13 -2.17
N GLY A 295 -10.92 5.92 -1.73
CA GLY A 295 -9.58 5.59 -1.25
C GLY A 295 -8.56 5.26 -2.36
N ASP A 296 -7.34 4.86 -1.92
CA ASP A 296 -6.23 4.55 -2.84
C ASP A 296 -6.56 3.38 -3.80
N THR A 297 -7.31 2.37 -3.33
CA THR A 297 -7.78 1.26 -4.18
C THR A 297 -8.69 1.76 -5.31
N GLY A 298 -9.56 2.73 -5.02
CA GLY A 298 -10.40 3.37 -6.07
C GLY A 298 -9.55 4.12 -7.08
N SER A 299 -8.56 4.87 -6.63
CA SER A 299 -7.58 5.54 -7.49
C SER A 299 -6.83 4.56 -8.40
N ASP A 300 -6.44 3.39 -7.87
CA ASP A 300 -5.77 2.34 -8.63
C ASP A 300 -6.66 1.75 -9.73
N CYS A 301 -7.95 1.62 -9.44
CA CYS A 301 -8.95 1.22 -10.44
C CYS A 301 -9.10 2.25 -11.57
N ILE A 302 -9.10 3.55 -11.25
CA ILE A 302 -9.18 4.64 -12.21
C ILE A 302 -8.01 4.56 -13.20
N GLY A 303 -6.77 4.56 -12.71
CA GLY A 303 -5.59 4.50 -13.55
C GLY A 303 -5.50 3.21 -14.38
N THR A 304 -5.97 2.09 -13.83
CA THR A 304 -6.05 0.82 -14.56
C THR A 304 -7.10 0.87 -15.66
N ALA A 305 -8.27 1.46 -15.40
CA ALA A 305 -9.33 1.59 -16.38
C ALA A 305 -8.92 2.46 -17.58
N HIS A 306 -8.21 3.57 -17.36
CA HIS A 306 -7.65 4.39 -18.43
C HIS A 306 -6.71 3.61 -19.32
N ARG A 307 -5.75 2.87 -18.72
CA ARG A 307 -4.78 2.03 -19.45
C ARG A 307 -5.43 0.88 -20.22
N GLN A 308 -6.59 0.43 -19.78
CA GLN A 308 -7.40 -0.55 -20.52
C GLN A 308 -8.24 0.09 -21.62
N GLY A 309 -8.29 1.43 -21.75
CA GLY A 309 -9.03 2.14 -22.78
C GLY A 309 -10.53 2.23 -22.48
N CYS A 310 -10.93 2.63 -21.28
CA CYS A 310 -12.32 2.93 -20.93
C CYS A 310 -12.85 4.13 -21.74
N LYS A 311 -14.17 4.28 -21.82
CA LYS A 311 -14.80 5.47 -22.40
C LYS A 311 -14.82 6.63 -21.40
N SER A 312 -15.20 6.34 -20.18
CA SER A 312 -15.27 7.30 -19.09
C SER A 312 -15.05 6.61 -17.75
N VAL A 313 -14.60 7.37 -16.74
CA VAL A 313 -14.54 6.93 -15.36
C VAL A 313 -15.23 7.94 -14.46
N THR A 314 -16.16 7.44 -13.65
CA THR A 314 -16.78 8.20 -12.55
C THR A 314 -16.43 7.53 -11.24
N GLN A 315 -16.05 8.31 -10.24
CA GLN A 315 -15.84 7.85 -8.87
C GLN A 315 -16.88 8.46 -7.96
N ILE A 316 -17.54 7.65 -7.15
CA ILE A 316 -18.48 8.12 -6.12
C ILE A 316 -18.02 7.70 -4.75
N GLU A 317 -18.27 8.57 -3.76
CA GLU A 317 -17.98 8.34 -2.36
C GLU A 317 -19.21 8.71 -1.53
N ILE A 318 -19.54 7.84 -0.57
CA ILE A 318 -20.67 8.07 0.34
C ILE A 318 -20.37 9.16 1.36
N MET A 319 -19.09 9.33 1.70
CA MET A 319 -18.65 10.34 2.66
C MET A 319 -18.62 11.73 2.04
N PRO A 320 -18.67 12.79 2.84
CA PRO A 320 -18.51 14.17 2.39
C PRO A 320 -17.14 14.38 1.70
N LYS A 321 -17.09 15.37 0.81
CA LYS A 321 -15.84 15.81 0.20
C LYS A 321 -14.86 16.23 1.29
N PRO A 322 -13.65 15.64 1.32
CA PRO A 322 -12.62 16.08 2.25
C PRO A 322 -12.25 17.55 2.05
N VAL A 323 -11.74 18.18 3.09
CA VAL A 323 -11.27 19.57 3.04
C VAL A 323 -10.18 19.73 1.99
N GLU A 324 -10.26 20.79 1.20
CA GLU A 324 -9.21 21.14 0.24
C GLU A 324 -8.08 21.91 0.93
N GLY A 325 -6.86 21.72 0.45
CA GLY A 325 -5.68 22.39 0.97
C GLY A 325 -4.82 21.50 1.87
N PRO A 326 -3.74 22.06 2.42
CA PRO A 326 -2.74 21.28 3.16
C PRO A 326 -3.12 20.99 4.62
N GLU A 327 -4.09 21.71 5.19
CA GLU A 327 -4.46 21.66 6.60
C GLU A 327 -5.82 21.02 6.81
N ASP A 328 -5.93 20.27 7.90
CA ASP A 328 -7.18 19.70 8.41
C ASP A 328 -7.39 20.17 9.85
N PRO A 329 -8.39 21.03 10.11
CA PRO A 329 -8.65 21.53 11.47
C PRO A 329 -9.02 20.44 12.49
N GLN A 330 -9.50 19.29 12.02
CA GLN A 330 -9.87 18.16 12.88
C GLN A 330 -8.69 17.25 13.20
N ASN A 331 -7.65 17.26 12.33
CA ASN A 331 -6.40 16.53 12.53
C ASN A 331 -5.21 17.47 12.28
N PRO A 332 -4.97 18.43 13.22
CA PRO A 332 -3.94 19.44 13.01
C PRO A 332 -2.54 18.82 13.04
N TRP A 333 -1.58 19.48 12.39
CA TRP A 333 -0.19 19.09 12.47
C TRP A 333 0.25 18.82 13.93
N PRO A 334 1.02 17.78 14.22
CA PRO A 334 1.73 16.86 13.31
C PRO A 334 0.92 15.62 12.89
N GLU A 335 -0.37 15.55 13.20
CA GLU A 335 -1.23 14.45 12.85
C GLU A 335 -1.41 14.33 11.31
N TRP A 336 -1.86 13.17 10.86
CA TRP A 336 -2.15 12.93 9.45
C TRP A 336 -3.42 13.67 9.02
N PRO A 337 -3.35 14.67 8.11
CA PRO A 337 -4.51 15.43 7.68
C PRO A 337 -5.43 14.60 6.77
N ARG A 338 -6.73 14.71 6.97
CA ARG A 338 -7.77 14.09 6.13
C ARG A 338 -8.22 15.04 5.03
N THR A 339 -7.28 15.52 4.25
CA THR A 339 -7.54 16.44 3.13
C THR A 339 -7.80 15.69 1.83
N LEU A 340 -8.39 16.39 0.85
CA LEU A 340 -8.63 15.86 -0.48
C LEU A 340 -7.32 15.45 -1.14
N LYS A 341 -7.19 14.18 -1.47
CA LYS A 341 -6.05 13.65 -2.22
C LYS A 341 -6.38 13.59 -3.70
N THR A 342 -5.50 14.12 -4.53
CA THR A 342 -5.50 13.91 -5.97
C THR A 342 -4.22 13.14 -6.32
N THR A 343 -4.39 11.98 -6.93
CA THR A 343 -3.27 11.10 -7.33
C THR A 343 -3.03 11.24 -8.83
N SER A 344 -1.90 10.71 -9.31
CA SER A 344 -1.61 10.63 -10.75
C SER A 344 -2.74 10.01 -11.57
N SER A 345 -3.45 9.01 -11.00
CA SER A 345 -4.60 8.38 -11.67
C SER A 345 -5.82 9.30 -11.79
N HIS A 346 -6.06 10.16 -10.80
CA HIS A 346 -7.13 11.17 -10.88
C HIS A 346 -6.82 12.25 -11.93
N GLU A 347 -5.56 12.63 -12.08
CA GLU A 347 -5.10 13.58 -13.10
C GLU A 347 -5.28 13.05 -14.52
N GLU A 348 -5.27 11.74 -14.70
CA GLU A 348 -5.53 11.08 -15.99
C GLU A 348 -6.97 11.22 -16.49
N GLY A 349 -7.86 11.72 -15.65
CA GLY A 349 -9.26 12.04 -15.97
C GLY A 349 -10.25 11.20 -15.18
N CYS A 350 -11.06 11.87 -14.35
CA CYS A 350 -12.11 11.20 -13.59
C CYS A 350 -13.14 12.22 -13.10
N THR A 351 -14.43 11.92 -13.26
CA THR A 351 -15.49 12.68 -12.59
C THR A 351 -15.61 12.16 -11.15
N ARG A 352 -15.36 13.01 -10.15
CA ARG A 352 -15.44 12.64 -8.74
C ARG A 352 -16.64 13.27 -8.08
N ARG A 353 -17.41 12.48 -7.33
CA ARG A 353 -18.61 12.91 -6.62
C ARG A 353 -18.62 12.36 -5.20
N TRP A 354 -19.07 13.17 -4.26
CA TRP A 354 -19.16 12.84 -2.82
C TRP A 354 -20.60 12.94 -2.37
N ASN A 355 -20.90 12.43 -1.16
CA ASN A 355 -22.26 12.35 -0.65
C ASN A 355 -23.21 11.60 -1.59
N ILE A 356 -22.74 10.52 -2.20
CA ILE A 356 -23.53 9.72 -3.14
C ILE A 356 -23.72 8.31 -2.57
N ASN A 357 -24.97 7.97 -2.28
CA ASN A 357 -25.39 6.63 -1.88
C ASN A 357 -25.83 5.81 -3.10
N THR A 358 -25.42 4.56 -3.15
CA THR A 358 -25.87 3.60 -4.18
C THR A 358 -27.13 2.90 -3.72
N LEU A 359 -28.20 2.97 -4.54
CA LEU A 359 -29.48 2.37 -4.24
C LEU A 359 -29.67 1.00 -4.92
N GLU A 360 -29.27 0.90 -6.20
CA GLU A 360 -29.57 -0.26 -7.03
C GLU A 360 -28.65 -0.34 -8.23
N PHE A 361 -28.22 -1.54 -8.62
CA PHE A 361 -27.55 -1.82 -9.88
C PHE A 361 -28.60 -2.21 -10.93
N LEU A 362 -28.65 -1.47 -12.03
CA LEU A 362 -29.62 -1.67 -13.10
C LEU A 362 -29.03 -2.52 -14.22
N GLY A 363 -29.80 -3.42 -14.76
CA GLY A 363 -29.31 -4.30 -15.82
C GLY A 363 -30.37 -4.81 -16.78
N GLU A 364 -29.91 -5.25 -17.93
CA GLU A 364 -30.70 -5.89 -18.96
C GLU A 364 -30.05 -7.22 -19.35
N ASN A 365 -30.84 -8.29 -19.46
CA ASN A 365 -30.36 -9.63 -19.80
C ASN A 365 -29.19 -10.10 -18.92
N GLY A 366 -29.24 -9.77 -17.61
CA GLY A 366 -28.21 -10.14 -16.64
C GLY A 366 -26.91 -9.35 -16.73
N LYS A 367 -26.84 -8.27 -17.53
CA LYS A 367 -25.66 -7.40 -17.67
C LYS A 367 -25.98 -6.02 -17.14
N LEU A 368 -25.00 -5.44 -16.46
CA LEU A 368 -25.05 -4.07 -15.92
C LEU A 368 -25.19 -3.04 -17.05
N THR A 369 -26.09 -2.07 -16.86
CA THR A 369 -26.32 -0.93 -17.79
C THR A 369 -26.23 0.41 -17.09
N GLY A 370 -26.38 0.43 -15.74
CA GLY A 370 -26.28 1.65 -14.96
C GLY A 370 -26.45 1.40 -13.47
N VAL A 371 -26.29 2.45 -12.68
CA VAL A 371 -26.43 2.42 -11.23
C VAL A 371 -27.36 3.57 -10.80
N LYS A 372 -28.41 3.23 -10.06
CA LYS A 372 -29.29 4.22 -9.44
C LYS A 372 -28.67 4.69 -8.14
N VAL A 373 -28.47 5.99 -8.05
CA VAL A 373 -27.82 6.63 -6.92
C VAL A 373 -28.68 7.76 -6.35
N GLN A 374 -28.39 8.11 -5.09
CA GLN A 374 -29.07 9.18 -4.36
C GLN A 374 -28.04 10.11 -3.75
N GLU A 375 -28.18 11.42 -4.00
CA GLU A 375 -27.44 12.41 -3.22
C GLU A 375 -27.94 12.40 -1.77
N ILE A 376 -27.02 12.55 -0.81
CA ILE A 376 -27.30 12.51 0.60
C ILE A 376 -26.60 13.68 1.33
N ASP A 377 -27.12 14.01 2.51
CA ASP A 377 -26.44 14.83 3.51
C ASP A 377 -26.23 14.02 4.81
N TRP A 378 -25.19 14.35 5.54
CA TRP A 378 -24.90 13.77 6.85
C TRP A 378 -25.31 14.75 7.95
N MET A 379 -26.30 14.37 8.76
CA MET A 379 -26.79 15.19 9.87
C MET A 379 -26.29 14.63 11.20
N PRO A 380 -25.97 15.51 12.18
CA PRO A 380 -25.71 15.05 13.53
C PRO A 380 -26.88 14.21 14.06
N ASN A 381 -26.59 13.11 14.73
CA ASN A 381 -27.61 12.29 15.38
C ASN A 381 -28.05 12.98 16.68
N PRO A 382 -29.32 13.35 16.83
CA PRO A 382 -29.83 13.98 18.06
C PRO A 382 -29.60 13.14 19.33
N ASP A 383 -29.62 11.79 19.18
CA ASP A 383 -29.41 10.83 20.25
C ASP A 383 -27.93 10.54 20.54
N GLY A 384 -27.02 11.23 19.84
CA GLY A 384 -25.58 11.00 19.88
C GLY A 384 -25.15 9.80 19.02
N GLY A 385 -23.84 9.59 18.88
CA GLY A 385 -23.27 8.50 18.10
C GLY A 385 -23.00 8.87 16.64
N ARG A 386 -23.23 7.94 15.70
CA ARG A 386 -22.89 8.14 14.28
C ARG A 386 -23.88 9.10 13.62
N PRO A 387 -23.41 10.00 12.72
CA PRO A 387 -24.26 10.84 11.91
C PRO A 387 -25.33 10.04 11.16
N ILE A 388 -26.48 10.66 10.93
CA ILE A 388 -27.61 10.08 10.20
C ILE A 388 -27.51 10.52 8.73
N MET A 389 -27.69 9.57 7.82
CA MET A 389 -27.76 9.81 6.38
C MET A 389 -29.19 10.29 6.03
N VAL A 390 -29.28 11.43 5.34
CA VAL A 390 -30.56 12.03 4.89
C VAL A 390 -30.51 12.17 3.37
N GLU A 391 -31.56 11.69 2.70
CA GLU A 391 -31.68 11.81 1.25
C GLU A 391 -31.88 13.27 0.82
N LYS A 392 -31.26 13.64 -0.30
CA LYS A 392 -31.35 14.97 -0.91
C LYS A 392 -31.68 14.88 -2.39
N GLY A 393 -32.71 15.62 -2.80
CA GLY A 393 -33.15 15.64 -4.18
C GLY A 393 -33.85 14.35 -4.62
N LYS A 394 -33.75 14.03 -5.90
CA LYS A 394 -34.31 12.81 -6.49
C LYS A 394 -33.22 11.85 -6.90
N PRO A 395 -33.46 10.53 -6.84
CA PRO A 395 -32.52 9.56 -7.40
C PRO A 395 -32.23 9.83 -8.88
N GLU A 396 -31.00 9.57 -9.26
CA GLU A 396 -30.54 9.65 -10.65
C GLU A 396 -29.87 8.34 -11.08
N ILE A 397 -29.65 8.17 -12.37
CA ILE A 397 -28.97 6.99 -12.92
C ILE A 397 -27.63 7.42 -13.51
N ILE A 398 -26.57 6.82 -13.00
CA ILE A 398 -25.24 6.90 -13.60
C ILE A 398 -25.11 5.71 -14.56
N LYS A 399 -24.88 5.99 -15.84
CA LYS A 399 -24.59 4.96 -16.84
C LYS A 399 -23.28 4.28 -16.51
N ALA A 400 -23.27 2.96 -16.44
CA ALA A 400 -22.09 2.16 -16.18
C ALA A 400 -22.24 0.75 -16.74
N GLU A 401 -21.21 0.25 -17.41
CA GLU A 401 -21.11 -1.12 -17.92
C GLU A 401 -20.09 -1.94 -17.08
N LEU A 402 -19.37 -1.28 -16.20
CA LEU A 402 -18.47 -1.87 -15.21
C LEU A 402 -18.53 -1.07 -13.92
N VAL A 403 -18.80 -1.75 -12.82
CA VAL A 403 -18.71 -1.20 -11.45
C VAL A 403 -17.59 -1.89 -10.70
N LEU A 404 -16.79 -1.10 -10.01
CA LEU A 404 -15.67 -1.57 -9.19
C LEU A 404 -15.87 -1.12 -7.74
N LEU A 405 -16.12 -2.10 -6.87
CA LEU A 405 -16.33 -1.86 -5.43
C LEU A 405 -14.98 -1.73 -4.72
N ALA A 406 -14.63 -0.52 -4.33
CA ALA A 406 -13.37 -0.13 -3.69
C ALA A 406 -13.60 0.43 -2.28
N MET A 407 -14.47 -0.21 -1.49
CA MET A 407 -14.98 0.29 -0.20
C MET A 407 -14.15 -0.19 1.00
N GLY A 408 -12.93 -0.70 0.79
CA GLY A 408 -12.05 -1.23 1.82
C GLY A 408 -12.34 -2.69 2.19
N PHE A 409 -11.75 -3.13 3.31
CA PHE A 409 -11.72 -4.54 3.72
C PHE A 409 -12.24 -4.71 5.14
N LEU A 410 -12.65 -5.94 5.46
CA LEU A 410 -13.05 -6.34 6.79
C LEU A 410 -11.84 -6.93 7.53
N LYS A 411 -11.64 -6.50 8.78
CA LYS A 411 -10.65 -7.13 9.65
C LYS A 411 -11.05 -8.57 9.89
N PRO A 412 -10.14 -9.56 9.72
CA PRO A 412 -10.44 -10.95 10.07
C PRO A 412 -10.64 -11.09 11.58
N GLU A 413 -11.53 -11.98 11.96
CA GLU A 413 -11.65 -12.49 13.32
C GLU A 413 -10.75 -13.73 13.45
N HIS A 414 -10.11 -13.87 14.60
CA HIS A 414 -9.21 -14.98 14.88
C HIS A 414 -9.70 -15.72 16.13
N PRO A 415 -9.61 -17.06 16.16
CA PRO A 415 -9.79 -17.83 17.39
C PRO A 415 -8.63 -17.55 18.37
N GLU A 416 -8.72 -18.10 19.56
CA GLU A 416 -7.56 -18.21 20.44
C GLU A 416 -6.56 -19.20 19.86
N TYR A 417 -5.34 -18.75 19.63
CA TYR A 417 -4.27 -19.58 19.13
C TYR A 417 -3.34 -20.07 20.26
N PRO A 418 -2.62 -21.16 20.07
CA PRO A 418 -1.51 -21.58 20.95
C PRO A 418 -0.48 -20.46 21.16
N LYS A 419 0.32 -20.56 22.24
CA LYS A 419 1.28 -19.50 22.64
C LYS A 419 2.40 -19.25 21.64
N ASN A 420 2.73 -20.25 20.82
CA ASN A 420 3.75 -20.18 19.77
C ASN A 420 3.18 -19.72 18.40
N VAL A 421 1.91 -19.30 18.35
CA VAL A 421 1.28 -18.75 17.16
C VAL A 421 1.06 -17.24 17.34
N PHE A 422 1.56 -16.47 16.39
CA PHE A 422 1.54 -15.01 16.40
C PHE A 422 0.77 -14.48 15.18
N VAL A 423 0.08 -13.35 15.34
CA VAL A 423 -0.65 -12.69 14.23
C VAL A 423 -0.06 -11.30 14.01
N CYS A 424 0.20 -10.91 12.76
CA CYS A 424 0.78 -9.61 12.44
C CYS A 424 0.16 -8.95 11.20
N GLY A 425 0.54 -7.68 10.99
CA GLY A 425 0.09 -6.89 9.85
C GLY A 425 -1.41 -6.62 9.89
N ASP A 426 -2.00 -6.56 8.69
CA ASP A 426 -3.44 -6.29 8.56
C ASP A 426 -4.30 -7.43 9.09
N ALA A 427 -3.78 -8.65 9.16
CA ALA A 427 -4.48 -9.76 9.82
C ALA A 427 -4.77 -9.42 11.30
N ALA A 428 -3.81 -8.85 12.02
CA ALA A 428 -3.99 -8.46 13.41
C ALA A 428 -4.75 -7.15 13.60
N ASN A 429 -4.49 -6.15 12.74
CA ASN A 429 -4.85 -4.76 12.98
C ASN A 429 -5.98 -4.23 12.08
N GLY A 430 -6.38 -4.99 11.05
CA GLY A 430 -7.23 -4.50 9.97
C GLY A 430 -6.41 -3.82 8.87
N ALA A 431 -7.05 -3.51 7.75
CA ALA A 431 -6.41 -2.90 6.58
C ALA A 431 -5.67 -1.60 6.95
N SER A 432 -4.41 -1.50 6.55
CA SER A 432 -3.53 -0.41 6.95
C SER A 432 -2.54 -0.03 5.84
N LEU A 433 -1.63 0.89 6.15
CA LEU A 433 -0.55 1.30 5.24
C LEU A 433 0.55 0.23 5.19
N VAL A 434 1.23 0.12 4.03
CA VAL A 434 2.36 -0.80 3.85
C VAL A 434 3.40 -0.68 4.97
N VAL A 435 3.74 0.55 5.35
CA VAL A 435 4.72 0.84 6.41
C VAL A 435 4.25 0.36 7.80
N ARG A 436 2.94 0.39 8.08
CA ARG A 436 2.36 -0.14 9.32
C ARG A 436 2.36 -1.68 9.31
N ALA A 437 2.02 -2.28 8.19
CA ALA A 437 2.09 -3.73 8.03
C ALA A 437 3.52 -4.25 8.24
N MET A 438 4.52 -3.59 7.63
CA MET A 438 5.94 -3.92 7.82
C MET A 438 6.39 -3.74 9.27
N ALA A 439 6.03 -2.64 9.93
CA ALA A 439 6.36 -2.38 11.34
C ALA A 439 5.77 -3.45 12.26
N SER A 440 4.52 -3.85 12.04
CA SER A 440 3.87 -4.94 12.76
C SER A 440 4.62 -6.27 12.57
N GLY A 441 5.05 -6.57 11.34
CA GLY A 441 5.84 -7.76 11.04
C GLY A 441 7.18 -7.78 11.80
N ARG A 442 7.91 -6.67 11.81
CA ARG A 442 9.17 -6.50 12.54
C ARG A 442 9.00 -6.66 14.06
N GLN A 443 7.96 -6.03 14.62
CA GLN A 443 7.62 -6.17 16.04
C GLN A 443 7.29 -7.63 16.39
N THR A 444 6.61 -8.33 15.49
CA THR A 444 6.28 -9.75 15.69
C THR A 444 7.51 -10.63 15.60
N ALA A 445 8.47 -10.35 14.72
CA ALA A 445 9.74 -11.03 14.68
C ALA A 445 10.50 -10.93 16.04
N GLN A 446 10.50 -9.77 16.68
CA GLN A 446 11.07 -9.57 18.01
C GLN A 446 10.33 -10.40 19.08
N LYS A 447 8.98 -10.43 19.04
CA LYS A 447 8.19 -11.25 19.98
C LYS A 447 8.48 -12.73 19.83
N VAL A 448 8.56 -13.23 18.58
CA VAL A 448 8.92 -14.63 18.28
C VAL A 448 10.31 -14.94 18.80
N SER A 449 11.29 -14.06 18.54
CA SER A 449 12.65 -14.23 19.02
C SER A 449 12.71 -14.29 20.55
N SER A 450 12.06 -13.37 21.25
CA SER A 450 11.98 -13.38 22.71
C SER A 450 11.27 -14.62 23.26
N PHE A 451 10.27 -15.14 22.57
CA PHE A 451 9.54 -16.34 22.98
C PHE A 451 10.40 -17.61 22.84
N LEU A 452 11.21 -17.73 21.77
CA LEU A 452 11.96 -18.94 21.45
C LEU A 452 13.35 -18.98 22.06
N LEU A 453 13.93 -17.83 22.38
CA LEU A 453 15.32 -17.74 22.88
C LEU A 453 15.41 -17.23 24.34
N GLY A 454 14.28 -16.77 24.94
CA GLY A 454 14.23 -16.20 26.29
C GLY A 454 14.59 -14.73 26.27
#